data_25e3a05ec4449a867b69f44ed24032e5
#
_entry.id   25e3a05ec4449a867b69f44ed24032e5
#
_cell.length_a   1.000
_cell.length_b   1.000
_cell.length_c   1.000
_cell.angle_alpha   90.00
_cell.angle_beta   90.00
_cell.angle_gamma   90.00
#
_symmetry.space_group_name_H-M   'P 1'
#
loop_
_entity.id
_entity.type
_entity.pdbx_description
1 polymer ?
#
loop_
_entity_poly.entity_id
_entity_poly.type
_entity_poly.pdbx_seq_one_letter_code
_entity_poly.pdbx_strand_id
1 'polypeptide(L)'
;TLRLEGADQIEIDPIVERSRSHKGAEYMRTFEHPGLGEEGKYHSKEDEHPLPEGTQLTYALVGNQNCGKTTLFNQLTGANQHVGNFPGVTVDRKDGAIKGHPETNVTDLPGIYSMSPYSSEEIVSRNFVLEDKPKAIINILDATNIERNLYLTMQLLEMDIPMVVALNMMDEVVGNQGSINVNEMESLLGVPVVPISAAKNEGVDEVVKHALHIAKYQEKPLRQDFCDKEDHNGAVHRCIHAVIHLIEDHAEKAQIPVRFAATKAIEGDHLILEQLKLDQNEMEMLEHIVKQMETERKLDRSAAIADMRFDFIESLCEQTVVKPKESKERIRSEKIDRVLTGKYTAIPCFVGIMVLVFYLTFNVIGAWLQGILQLGIDKISVLTDQALTAAHVNHAIHSLVIEGIFTGVGSVLSFLPIIVTLFFFLSLMEDSGYIARVAFVMDKVLRKIGLSGRSIV
;
A
#
# COMPACT_ATOMS: atom_id res chain seq x y z
N THR A 1 45.13 17.38 -21.05
CA THR A 1 44.76 18.75 -20.61
C THR A 1 43.82 19.36 -21.65
N LEU A 2 42.52 19.06 -21.55
CA LEU A 2 41.47 19.81 -22.22
C LEU A 2 40.65 20.42 -21.08
N ARG A 3 40.84 21.70 -20.84
CA ARG A 3 39.93 22.53 -20.06
C ARG A 3 38.61 22.58 -20.81
N LEU A 4 37.54 22.07 -20.22
CA LEU A 4 36.17 22.42 -20.52
C LEU A 4 35.84 23.71 -19.75
N GLU A 5 36.17 24.84 -20.35
CA GLU A 5 35.55 26.13 -20.04
C GLU A 5 34.19 26.12 -20.74
N GLY A 6 33.13 26.21 -19.99
CA GLY A 6 31.76 26.38 -20.55
C GLY A 6 30.66 25.58 -19.85
N ALA A 7 30.78 25.31 -18.54
CA ALA A 7 29.66 24.83 -17.73
C ALA A 7 29.26 25.93 -16.75
N ASP A 8 28.97 27.11 -17.28
CA ASP A 8 28.37 28.18 -16.50
C ASP A 8 26.86 28.14 -16.66
N GLN A 9 26.22 27.98 -15.50
CA GLN A 9 24.83 28.30 -15.22
C GLN A 9 23.78 27.45 -15.96
N ILE A 10 23.63 26.23 -15.51
CA ILE A 10 22.28 25.65 -15.45
C ILE A 10 21.55 26.52 -14.42
N GLU A 11 20.66 27.36 -14.87
CA GLU A 11 19.69 28.07 -14.03
C GLU A 11 18.89 26.96 -13.32
N ILE A 12 19.28 26.66 -12.08
CA ILE A 12 18.56 25.67 -11.25
C ILE A 12 17.19 26.33 -11.00
N ASP A 13 16.14 25.68 -11.47
CA ASP A 13 14.78 26.09 -11.24
C ASP A 13 14.63 26.54 -9.77
N PRO A 14 14.16 27.77 -9.49
CA PRO A 14 14.04 28.32 -8.15
C PRO A 14 13.21 27.43 -7.20
N ILE A 15 12.37 26.55 -7.75
CA ILE A 15 11.61 25.54 -7.01
C ILE A 15 12.53 24.42 -6.47
N VAL A 16 13.49 23.99 -7.28
CA VAL A 16 14.50 22.97 -6.87
C VAL A 16 15.45 23.56 -5.82
N GLU A 17 15.76 24.84 -5.91
CA GLU A 17 16.63 25.52 -4.94
C GLU A 17 15.92 25.75 -3.60
N ARG A 18 14.62 26.05 -3.61
CA ARG A 18 13.77 26.13 -2.40
C ARG A 18 13.60 24.79 -1.70
N SER A 19 13.49 23.70 -2.44
CA SER A 19 13.36 22.34 -1.87
C SER A 19 14.68 21.80 -1.32
N ARG A 20 15.84 22.30 -1.79
CA ARG A 20 17.18 21.93 -1.30
C ARG A 20 17.58 22.66 -0.02
N SER A 21 16.95 23.78 0.31
CA SER A 21 17.18 24.47 1.58
C SER A 21 16.55 23.71 2.72
N HIS A 22 17.11 23.75 3.95
CA HIS A 22 16.55 23.16 5.18
C HIS A 22 15.12 23.62 5.53
N LYS A 23 14.47 24.37 4.65
CA LYS A 23 13.09 24.85 4.72
C LYS A 23 12.04 23.86 4.20
N GLY A 24 12.40 22.64 3.78
CA GLY A 24 11.42 21.66 3.33
C GLY A 24 10.33 21.34 4.37
N ALA A 25 10.69 21.29 5.67
CA ALA A 25 9.72 21.14 6.75
C ALA A 25 8.88 22.40 7.00
N GLU A 26 9.47 23.57 6.74
CA GLU A 26 8.80 24.87 6.83
C GLU A 26 7.86 25.07 5.62
N TYR A 27 8.24 24.58 4.45
CA TYR A 27 7.41 24.54 3.24
C TYR A 27 6.16 23.67 3.44
N MET A 28 6.27 22.50 4.10
CA MET A 28 5.10 21.68 4.48
C MET A 28 4.19 22.37 5.53
N ARG A 29 4.73 23.25 6.37
CA ARG A 29 3.98 23.98 7.42
C ARG A 29 3.32 25.27 6.92
N THR A 30 3.86 25.89 5.89
CA THR A 30 3.40 27.19 5.33
C THR A 30 2.71 27.05 3.99
N PHE A 31 2.50 25.82 3.52
CA PHE A 31 1.85 25.56 2.27
C PHE A 31 0.35 25.88 2.38
N GLU A 32 -0.04 27.07 1.93
CA GLU A 32 -1.43 27.41 1.68
C GLU A 32 -1.82 26.81 0.33
N HIS A 33 -2.74 25.85 0.40
CA HIS A 33 -3.22 25.15 -0.77
C HIS A 33 -4.06 26.10 -1.64
N PRO A 34 -3.73 26.29 -2.92
CA PRO A 34 -4.41 27.29 -3.75
C PRO A 34 -5.84 26.92 -4.16
N GLY A 35 -6.37 25.79 -3.72
CA GLY A 35 -7.62 25.23 -4.24
C GLY A 35 -8.85 25.32 -3.35
N LEU A 36 -8.79 25.88 -2.14
CA LEU A 36 -9.95 25.97 -1.25
C LEU A 36 -10.89 27.15 -1.61
N GLY A 37 -11.56 27.07 -2.78
CA GLY A 37 -12.66 27.99 -3.11
C GLY A 37 -12.26 29.43 -3.35
N GLU A 38 -10.97 29.77 -3.35
CA GLU A 38 -10.49 31.07 -3.76
C GLU A 38 -10.13 31.03 -5.24
N GLU A 39 -10.96 31.70 -6.04
CA GLU A 39 -10.75 31.99 -7.47
C GLU A 39 -10.49 30.77 -8.40
N GLY A 40 -11.27 29.68 -8.23
CA GLY A 40 -11.49 28.74 -9.33
C GLY A 40 -10.29 28.15 -10.04
N LYS A 41 -9.26 27.72 -9.31
CA LYS A 41 -8.13 27.04 -9.97
C LYS A 41 -8.53 25.66 -10.50
N TYR A 42 -9.50 25.00 -9.86
CA TYR A 42 -10.01 23.68 -10.22
C TYR A 42 -11.45 23.68 -10.74
N HIS A 43 -12.29 24.64 -10.32
CA HIS A 43 -13.68 24.77 -10.75
C HIS A 43 -14.12 26.23 -10.63
N SER A 44 -15.14 26.61 -11.39
CA SER A 44 -15.80 27.88 -11.21
C SER A 44 -16.86 27.79 -10.12
N LYS A 45 -17.18 28.89 -9.44
CA LYS A 45 -18.30 28.91 -8.48
C LYS A 45 -19.64 28.53 -9.11
N GLU A 46 -19.74 28.61 -10.43
CA GLU A 46 -20.93 28.21 -11.20
C GLU A 46 -21.08 26.67 -11.29
N ASP A 47 -19.97 25.93 -11.11
CA ASP A 47 -19.94 24.45 -11.13
C ASP A 47 -20.14 23.84 -9.72
N GLU A 48 -20.26 24.65 -8.67
CA GLU A 48 -20.54 24.19 -7.33
C GLU A 48 -21.97 23.67 -7.19
N HIS A 49 -22.12 22.43 -6.78
CA HIS A 49 -23.41 21.80 -6.46
C HIS A 49 -23.46 21.40 -4.98
N PRO A 50 -23.63 22.37 -4.06
CA PRO A 50 -23.58 22.09 -2.62
C PRO A 50 -24.67 21.11 -2.20
N LEU A 51 -24.27 20.12 -1.43
CA LEU A 51 -25.21 19.18 -0.83
C LEU A 51 -26.10 19.88 0.21
N PRO A 52 -27.36 19.40 0.42
CA PRO A 52 -28.25 19.93 1.43
C PRO A 52 -27.62 19.90 2.82
N GLU A 53 -27.88 20.94 3.64
CA GLU A 53 -27.40 20.98 5.01
C GLU A 53 -27.87 19.75 5.81
N GLY A 54 -26.96 19.15 6.58
CA GLY A 54 -27.24 17.94 7.36
C GLY A 54 -27.03 16.62 6.59
N THR A 55 -26.61 16.66 5.33
CA THR A 55 -26.24 15.45 4.60
C THR A 55 -25.01 14.80 5.21
N GLN A 56 -25.07 13.49 5.49
CA GLN A 56 -23.90 12.74 5.94
C GLN A 56 -22.87 12.65 4.82
N LEU A 57 -21.65 13.09 5.10
CA LEU A 57 -20.54 13.03 4.15
C LEU A 57 -19.81 11.69 4.29
N THR A 58 -19.90 10.86 3.27
CA THR A 58 -19.28 9.54 3.22
C THR A 58 -18.01 9.57 2.38
N TYR A 59 -16.94 8.99 2.90
CA TYR A 59 -15.62 8.95 2.25
C TYR A 59 -15.14 7.52 2.08
N ALA A 60 -14.53 7.25 0.93
CA ALA A 60 -13.71 6.06 0.72
C ALA A 60 -12.23 6.43 0.90
N LEU A 61 -11.54 5.80 1.85
CA LEU A 61 -10.09 5.91 1.96
C LEU A 61 -9.46 4.80 1.10
N VAL A 62 -8.80 5.19 0.01
CA VAL A 62 -8.26 4.29 -1.01
C VAL A 62 -6.76 4.49 -1.15
N GLY A 63 -6.02 3.43 -1.39
CA GLY A 63 -4.59 3.50 -1.67
C GLY A 63 -3.95 2.13 -1.79
N ASN A 64 -2.71 2.10 -2.24
CA ASN A 64 -1.95 0.87 -2.41
C ASN A 64 -1.61 0.23 -1.05
N GLN A 65 -1.19 -1.03 -1.11
CA GLN A 65 -0.65 -1.66 0.10
C GLN A 65 0.62 -0.92 0.57
N ASN A 66 0.76 -0.76 1.89
CA ASN A 66 1.89 -0.10 2.55
C ASN A 66 2.07 1.41 2.26
N CYS A 67 1.10 2.08 1.65
CA CYS A 67 1.14 3.55 1.44
C CYS A 67 0.87 4.37 2.73
N GLY A 68 0.61 3.72 3.87
CA GLY A 68 0.30 4.38 5.14
C GLY A 68 -1.20 4.62 5.39
N LYS A 69 -2.09 3.92 4.67
CA LYS A 69 -3.55 4.06 4.72
C LYS A 69 -4.11 3.90 6.14
N THR A 70 -3.78 2.81 6.82
CA THR A 70 -4.23 2.56 8.20
C THR A 70 -3.71 3.62 9.18
N THR A 71 -2.51 4.13 8.98
CA THR A 71 -1.95 5.22 9.79
C THR A 71 -2.77 6.50 9.60
N LEU A 72 -3.06 6.88 8.35
CA LEU A 72 -3.90 8.04 8.05
C LEU A 72 -5.32 7.85 8.61
N PHE A 73 -5.94 6.68 8.43
CA PHE A 73 -7.26 6.39 8.99
C PHE A 73 -7.32 6.60 10.50
N ASN A 74 -6.30 6.12 11.24
CA ASN A 74 -6.19 6.30 12.68
C ASN A 74 -6.00 7.79 13.08
N GLN A 75 -5.27 8.55 12.26
CA GLN A 75 -5.11 9.99 12.50
C GLN A 75 -6.44 10.73 12.26
N LEU A 76 -7.19 10.39 11.22
CA LEU A 76 -8.47 10.98 10.88
C LEU A 76 -9.55 10.68 11.94
N THR A 77 -9.70 9.41 12.34
CA THR A 77 -10.84 8.92 13.14
C THR A 77 -10.54 8.80 14.64
N GLY A 78 -9.28 8.59 15.03
CA GLY A 78 -8.90 8.36 16.43
C GLY A 78 -9.43 7.05 16.98
N ALA A 79 -10.02 7.10 18.21
CA ALA A 79 -10.52 5.91 18.90
C ALA A 79 -11.95 5.48 18.48
N ASN A 80 -12.66 6.30 17.72
CA ASN A 80 -14.06 6.06 17.33
C ASN A 80 -14.13 5.29 16.02
N GLN A 81 -13.79 4.01 16.06
CA GLN A 81 -13.78 3.11 14.90
C GLN A 81 -14.74 1.95 15.12
N HIS A 82 -15.47 1.59 14.07
CA HIS A 82 -16.24 0.35 13.99
C HIS A 82 -15.47 -0.63 13.12
N VAL A 83 -15.23 -1.84 13.63
CA VAL A 83 -14.55 -2.91 12.92
C VAL A 83 -15.55 -4.03 12.63
N GLY A 84 -15.60 -4.47 11.40
CA GLY A 84 -16.46 -5.57 10.93
C GLY A 84 -15.88 -6.16 9.65
N ASN A 85 -16.70 -6.90 8.90
CA ASN A 85 -16.33 -7.39 7.58
C ASN A 85 -17.23 -6.78 6.52
N PHE A 86 -16.73 -6.67 5.29
CA PHE A 86 -17.59 -6.32 4.15
C PHE A 86 -18.62 -7.41 3.92
N PRO A 87 -19.86 -7.07 3.53
CA PRO A 87 -20.94 -8.04 3.32
C PRO A 87 -20.53 -9.15 2.35
N GLY A 88 -20.73 -10.42 2.76
CA GLY A 88 -20.52 -11.59 1.90
C GLY A 88 -19.07 -12.03 1.69
N VAL A 89 -18.09 -11.38 2.32
CA VAL A 89 -16.67 -11.71 2.18
C VAL A 89 -15.94 -11.64 3.54
N THR A 90 -14.77 -12.25 3.63
CA THR A 90 -13.91 -12.25 4.83
C THR A 90 -12.89 -11.11 4.82
N VAL A 91 -13.24 -9.98 4.23
CA VAL A 91 -12.39 -8.79 4.14
C VAL A 91 -12.80 -7.81 5.24
N ASP A 92 -11.83 -7.35 6.02
CA ASP A 92 -12.05 -6.42 7.13
C ASP A 92 -12.56 -5.07 6.62
N ARG A 93 -13.58 -4.54 7.32
CA ARG A 93 -14.13 -3.20 7.13
C ARG A 93 -13.92 -2.38 8.38
N LYS A 94 -13.42 -1.16 8.21
CA LYS A 94 -13.28 -0.18 9.28
C LYS A 94 -13.95 1.12 8.86
N ASP A 95 -14.85 1.58 9.71
CA ASP A 95 -15.58 2.83 9.53
C ASP A 95 -15.34 3.75 10.73
N GLY A 96 -15.32 5.06 10.49
CA GLY A 96 -15.19 6.04 11.58
C GLY A 96 -15.48 7.46 11.12
N ALA A 97 -15.95 8.29 12.05
CA ALA A 97 -16.12 9.72 11.80
C ALA A 97 -14.78 10.46 11.92
N ILE A 98 -14.57 11.49 11.09
CA ILE A 98 -13.41 12.37 11.20
C ILE A 98 -13.51 13.14 12.54
N LYS A 99 -12.40 13.28 13.24
CA LYS A 99 -12.31 14.03 14.50
C LYS A 99 -12.84 15.45 14.33
N GLY A 100 -13.77 15.84 15.20
CA GLY A 100 -14.41 17.16 15.13
C GLY A 100 -15.56 17.29 14.10
N HIS A 101 -15.80 16.26 13.29
CA HIS A 101 -16.79 16.25 12.21
C HIS A 101 -17.71 15.01 12.31
N PRO A 102 -18.66 14.98 13.25
CA PRO A 102 -19.54 13.82 13.46
C PRO A 102 -20.49 13.54 12.27
N GLU A 103 -20.69 14.51 11.38
CA GLU A 103 -21.44 14.38 10.14
C GLU A 103 -20.73 13.56 9.07
N THR A 104 -19.50 13.14 9.31
CA THR A 104 -18.68 12.41 8.35
C THR A 104 -18.64 10.91 8.67
N ASN A 105 -18.40 10.08 7.65
CA ASN A 105 -18.08 8.67 7.80
C ASN A 105 -17.00 8.26 6.80
N VAL A 106 -15.83 7.86 7.27
CA VAL A 106 -14.73 7.37 6.45
C VAL A 106 -14.69 5.86 6.55
N THR A 107 -14.70 5.19 5.39
CA THR A 107 -14.51 3.74 5.28
C THR A 107 -13.10 3.45 4.79
N ASP A 108 -12.31 2.70 5.57
CA ASP A 108 -10.98 2.21 5.17
C ASP A 108 -11.14 1.02 4.24
N LEU A 109 -10.84 1.21 2.94
CA LEU A 109 -10.89 0.13 1.96
C LEU A 109 -9.60 -0.70 1.99
N PRO A 110 -9.64 -1.96 1.57
CA PRO A 110 -8.43 -2.78 1.41
C PRO A 110 -7.37 -2.10 0.56
N GLY A 111 -6.10 -2.40 0.81
CA GLY A 111 -4.99 -1.92 -0.03
C GLY A 111 -4.99 -2.64 -1.37
N ILE A 112 -5.16 -1.91 -2.46
CA ILE A 112 -5.28 -2.42 -3.82
C ILE A 112 -4.31 -1.72 -4.76
N TYR A 113 -3.99 -2.35 -5.88
CA TYR A 113 -3.15 -1.75 -6.92
C TYR A 113 -3.93 -1.35 -8.16
N SER A 114 -5.13 -1.88 -8.33
CA SER A 114 -5.99 -1.68 -9.49
C SER A 114 -7.46 -1.85 -9.11
N MET A 115 -8.35 -1.25 -9.89
CA MET A 115 -9.79 -1.47 -9.83
C MET A 115 -10.25 -2.65 -10.73
N SER A 116 -9.33 -3.53 -11.10
CA SER A 116 -9.64 -4.74 -11.87
C SER A 116 -10.00 -5.90 -10.93
N PRO A 117 -10.91 -6.82 -11.32
CA PRO A 117 -11.47 -7.83 -10.42
C PRO A 117 -10.59 -9.08 -10.28
N TYR A 118 -9.30 -8.91 -9.92
CA TYR A 118 -8.36 -10.02 -9.78
C TYR A 118 -8.34 -10.64 -8.38
N SER A 119 -8.60 -9.83 -7.35
CA SER A 119 -8.63 -10.29 -5.96
C SER A 119 -9.94 -9.91 -5.28
N SER A 120 -10.25 -10.55 -4.14
CA SER A 120 -11.42 -10.22 -3.33
C SER A 120 -11.39 -8.78 -2.82
N GLU A 121 -10.20 -8.29 -2.49
CA GLU A 121 -9.96 -6.93 -2.00
C GLU A 121 -10.26 -5.89 -3.09
N GLU A 122 -9.85 -6.15 -4.32
CA GLU A 122 -10.10 -5.27 -5.48
C GLU A 122 -11.59 -5.24 -5.84
N ILE A 123 -12.27 -6.40 -5.81
CA ILE A 123 -13.71 -6.50 -6.05
C ILE A 123 -14.47 -5.70 -4.98
N VAL A 124 -14.14 -5.88 -3.70
CA VAL A 124 -14.78 -5.18 -2.58
C VAL A 124 -14.59 -3.67 -2.70
N SER A 125 -13.37 -3.21 -2.94
CA SER A 125 -13.06 -1.78 -3.06
C SER A 125 -13.79 -1.15 -4.24
N ARG A 126 -13.83 -1.83 -5.38
CA ARG A 126 -14.54 -1.39 -6.57
C ARG A 126 -16.06 -1.32 -6.34
N ASN A 127 -16.65 -2.38 -5.78
CA ASN A 127 -18.09 -2.41 -5.52
C ASN A 127 -18.49 -1.32 -4.53
N PHE A 128 -17.70 -1.09 -3.47
CA PHE A 128 -17.94 0.00 -2.54
C PHE A 128 -18.01 1.35 -3.26
N VAL A 129 -17.07 1.62 -4.15
CA VAL A 129 -17.04 2.91 -4.88
C VAL A 129 -18.18 3.05 -5.87
N LEU A 130 -18.57 1.96 -6.58
CA LEU A 130 -19.61 1.99 -7.60
C LEU A 130 -21.04 1.91 -7.02
N GLU A 131 -21.25 1.12 -5.96
CA GLU A 131 -22.57 0.82 -5.41
C GLU A 131 -22.93 1.71 -4.22
N ASP A 132 -22.02 1.85 -3.23
CA ASP A 132 -22.21 2.72 -2.05
C ASP A 132 -22.06 4.21 -2.37
N LYS A 133 -21.39 4.55 -3.49
CA LYS A 133 -21.23 5.91 -4.03
C LYS A 133 -20.82 6.92 -2.96
N PRO A 134 -19.60 6.81 -2.41
CA PRO A 134 -19.11 7.75 -1.42
C PRO A 134 -19.16 9.18 -1.99
N LYS A 135 -19.39 10.17 -1.12
CA LYS A 135 -19.46 11.58 -1.52
C LYS A 135 -18.12 12.16 -1.94
N ALA A 136 -17.02 11.56 -1.45
CA ALA A 136 -15.68 11.85 -1.92
C ALA A 136 -14.73 10.67 -1.65
N ILE A 137 -13.59 10.67 -2.34
CA ILE A 137 -12.49 9.74 -2.17
C ILE A 137 -11.30 10.48 -1.54
N ILE A 138 -10.70 9.89 -0.51
CA ILE A 138 -9.39 10.28 -0.01
C ILE A 138 -8.41 9.23 -0.54
N ASN A 139 -7.65 9.60 -1.57
CA ASN A 139 -6.67 8.70 -2.19
C ASN A 139 -5.29 8.95 -1.58
N ILE A 140 -4.75 7.98 -0.86
CA ILE A 140 -3.42 8.08 -0.25
C ILE A 140 -2.36 7.45 -1.16
N LEU A 141 -1.31 8.22 -1.45
CA LEU A 141 -0.16 7.82 -2.27
C LEU A 141 1.10 7.75 -1.43
N ASP A 142 1.93 6.77 -1.70
CA ASP A 142 3.32 6.72 -1.23
C ASP A 142 4.21 7.56 -2.16
N ALA A 143 4.67 8.72 -1.68
CA ALA A 143 5.51 9.65 -2.42
C ALA A 143 6.90 9.06 -2.76
N THR A 144 7.36 8.05 -2.02
CA THR A 144 8.64 7.37 -2.30
C THR A 144 8.55 6.40 -3.47
N ASN A 145 7.32 5.99 -3.82
CA ASN A 145 6.99 5.02 -4.88
C ASN A 145 5.85 5.54 -5.78
N ILE A 146 5.90 6.81 -6.10
CA ILE A 146 4.78 7.57 -6.67
C ILE A 146 4.27 7.00 -8.00
N GLU A 147 5.17 6.62 -8.91
CA GLU A 147 4.81 6.08 -10.24
C GLU A 147 3.88 4.87 -10.13
N ARG A 148 4.18 3.95 -9.21
CA ARG A 148 3.37 2.76 -8.97
C ARG A 148 2.01 3.08 -8.35
N ASN A 149 1.97 4.08 -7.48
CA ASN A 149 0.75 4.46 -6.77
C ASN A 149 -0.21 5.24 -7.67
N LEU A 150 0.31 6.06 -8.58
CA LEU A 150 -0.48 6.83 -9.53
C LEU A 150 -1.33 5.97 -10.48
N TYR A 151 -0.95 4.72 -10.74
CA TYR A 151 -1.74 3.84 -11.59
C TYR A 151 -3.17 3.60 -11.07
N LEU A 152 -3.32 3.42 -9.76
CA LEU A 152 -4.63 3.34 -9.11
C LEU A 152 -5.35 4.70 -9.16
N THR A 153 -4.63 5.79 -8.92
CA THR A 153 -5.16 7.16 -8.96
C THR A 153 -5.80 7.47 -10.31
N MET A 154 -5.15 7.08 -11.42
CA MET A 154 -5.71 7.27 -12.76
C MET A 154 -7.07 6.59 -12.93
N GLN A 155 -7.22 5.37 -12.40
CA GLN A 155 -8.49 4.63 -12.46
C GLN A 155 -9.56 5.25 -11.55
N LEU A 156 -9.18 5.83 -10.42
CA LEU A 156 -10.10 6.54 -9.54
C LEU A 156 -10.59 7.85 -10.17
N LEU A 157 -9.73 8.56 -10.89
CA LEU A 157 -10.10 9.78 -11.64
C LEU A 157 -11.15 9.49 -12.74
N GLU A 158 -11.06 8.33 -13.39
CA GLU A 158 -12.04 7.87 -14.37
C GLU A 158 -13.44 7.61 -13.77
N MET A 159 -13.55 7.46 -12.43
CA MET A 159 -14.81 7.24 -11.72
C MET A 159 -15.64 8.49 -11.49
N ASP A 160 -15.14 9.67 -11.83
CA ASP A 160 -15.86 10.95 -11.74
C ASP A 160 -16.45 11.26 -10.34
N ILE A 161 -15.76 10.84 -9.29
CA ILE A 161 -16.12 11.11 -7.90
C ILE A 161 -15.18 12.17 -7.34
N PRO A 162 -15.68 13.14 -6.54
CA PRO A 162 -14.85 14.10 -5.84
C PRO A 162 -13.68 13.42 -5.13
N MET A 163 -12.45 13.89 -5.35
CA MET A 163 -11.26 13.23 -4.82
C MET A 163 -10.22 14.22 -4.35
N VAL A 164 -9.58 13.92 -3.20
CA VAL A 164 -8.35 14.55 -2.74
C VAL A 164 -7.24 13.52 -2.69
N VAL A 165 -6.06 13.90 -3.12
CA VAL A 165 -4.85 13.08 -3.06
C VAL A 165 -4.04 13.47 -1.83
N ALA A 166 -3.85 12.51 -0.93
CA ALA A 166 -2.96 12.65 0.23
C ALA A 166 -1.59 12.04 -0.11
N LEU A 167 -0.62 12.89 -0.43
CA LEU A 167 0.72 12.49 -0.82
C LEU A 167 1.56 12.22 0.42
N ASN A 168 1.61 10.98 0.86
CA ASN A 168 2.21 10.53 2.12
C ASN A 168 3.72 10.25 2.00
N MET A 169 4.40 10.15 3.15
CA MET A 169 5.85 9.92 3.27
C MET A 169 6.70 11.06 2.69
N MET A 170 6.16 12.27 2.64
CA MET A 170 6.90 13.43 2.15
C MET A 170 8.13 13.75 3.00
N ASP A 171 8.11 13.42 4.28
CA ASP A 171 9.27 13.52 5.16
C ASP A 171 10.43 12.60 4.73
N GLU A 172 10.13 11.43 4.19
CA GLU A 172 11.17 10.53 3.62
C GLU A 172 11.70 11.07 2.30
N VAL A 173 10.84 11.59 1.42
CA VAL A 173 11.27 12.19 0.15
C VAL A 173 12.22 13.35 0.40
N VAL A 174 11.84 14.28 1.28
CA VAL A 174 12.68 15.45 1.64
C VAL A 174 13.94 15.03 2.39
N GLY A 175 13.83 14.07 3.32
CA GLY A 175 14.97 13.52 4.05
C GLY A 175 16.02 12.89 3.13
N ASN A 176 15.62 12.32 2.02
CA ASN A 176 16.49 11.73 0.98
C ASN A 176 16.84 12.71 -0.16
N GLN A 177 16.67 14.01 0.03
CA GLN A 177 16.98 15.06 -0.95
C GLN A 177 16.15 14.98 -2.26
N GLY A 178 14.98 14.37 -2.22
CA GLY A 178 14.00 14.45 -3.27
C GLY A 178 13.06 15.65 -3.06
N SER A 179 12.30 15.99 -4.08
CA SER A 179 11.23 16.99 -4.00
C SER A 179 10.13 16.68 -5.00
N ILE A 180 8.93 17.15 -4.70
CA ILE A 180 7.77 17.00 -5.58
C ILE A 180 7.13 18.39 -5.73
N ASN A 181 6.92 18.82 -6.99
CA ASN A 181 6.18 20.03 -7.28
C ASN A 181 4.68 19.73 -7.18
N VAL A 182 4.13 19.95 -5.97
CA VAL A 182 2.74 19.63 -5.65
C VAL A 182 1.77 20.46 -6.48
N ASN A 183 2.03 21.74 -6.68
CA ASN A 183 1.16 22.63 -7.47
C ASN A 183 1.04 22.20 -8.92
N GLU A 184 2.14 21.80 -9.52
CA GLU A 184 2.14 21.30 -10.90
C GLU A 184 1.43 19.96 -10.99
N MET A 185 1.65 19.09 -10.00
CA MET A 185 0.97 17.80 -9.91
C MET A 185 -0.54 17.96 -9.79
N GLU A 186 -1.03 18.89 -8.96
CA GLU A 186 -2.45 19.23 -8.88
C GLU A 186 -3.00 19.71 -10.22
N SER A 187 -2.29 20.61 -10.90
CA SER A 187 -2.68 21.14 -12.20
C SER A 187 -2.80 20.03 -13.25
N LEU A 188 -1.87 19.06 -13.23
CA LEU A 188 -1.85 17.93 -14.17
C LEU A 188 -2.89 16.87 -13.86
N LEU A 189 -3.13 16.58 -12.59
CA LEU A 189 -4.15 15.59 -12.14
C LEU A 189 -5.57 16.18 -12.15
N GLY A 190 -5.70 17.50 -11.97
CA GLY A 190 -6.99 18.19 -11.90
C GLY A 190 -7.77 17.90 -10.61
N VAL A 191 -7.06 17.59 -9.51
CA VAL A 191 -7.62 17.34 -8.17
C VAL A 191 -6.65 17.89 -7.12
N PRO A 192 -7.13 18.26 -5.90
CA PRO A 192 -6.27 18.69 -4.82
C PRO A 192 -5.25 17.62 -4.41
N VAL A 193 -3.98 18.03 -4.28
CA VAL A 193 -2.88 17.16 -3.82
C VAL A 193 -2.27 17.76 -2.56
N VAL A 194 -2.37 17.08 -1.44
CA VAL A 194 -1.90 17.56 -0.13
C VAL A 194 -0.70 16.75 0.33
N PRO A 195 0.48 17.36 0.50
CA PRO A 195 1.65 16.68 1.02
C PRO A 195 1.49 16.41 2.51
N ILE A 196 1.69 15.14 2.93
CA ILE A 196 1.53 14.73 4.33
C ILE A 196 2.66 13.83 4.83
N SER A 197 2.78 13.74 6.15
CA SER A 197 3.40 12.62 6.84
C SER A 197 2.41 12.07 7.87
N ALA A 198 1.70 11.01 7.49
CA ALA A 198 0.71 10.38 8.38
C ALA A 198 1.34 9.86 9.68
N ALA A 199 2.58 9.38 9.63
CA ALA A 199 3.32 8.90 10.80
C ALA A 199 3.60 10.04 11.81
N LYS A 200 3.85 11.27 11.33
CA LYS A 200 4.11 12.45 12.15
C LYS A 200 2.88 13.31 12.40
N ASN A 201 1.74 12.95 11.83
CA ASN A 201 0.51 13.73 11.82
C ASN A 201 0.71 15.17 11.25
N GLU A 202 1.52 15.30 10.21
CA GLU A 202 1.77 16.56 9.50
C GLU A 202 0.92 16.61 8.23
N GLY A 203 0.25 17.75 7.96
CA GLY A 203 -0.60 17.96 6.77
C GLY A 203 -1.97 17.27 6.80
N VAL A 204 -2.30 16.48 7.84
CA VAL A 204 -3.56 15.73 7.92
C VAL A 204 -4.76 16.66 8.03
N ASP A 205 -4.65 17.77 8.79
CA ASP A 205 -5.72 18.77 8.93
C ASP A 205 -6.05 19.43 7.59
N GLU A 206 -5.07 19.59 6.71
CA GLU A 206 -5.26 20.13 5.37
C GLU A 206 -5.99 19.14 4.47
N VAL A 207 -5.67 17.85 4.54
CA VAL A 207 -6.46 16.79 3.87
C VAL A 207 -7.92 16.83 4.31
N VAL A 208 -8.17 17.00 5.60
CA VAL A 208 -9.55 17.11 6.13
C VAL A 208 -10.28 18.31 5.56
N LYS A 209 -9.67 19.48 5.53
CA LYS A 209 -10.28 20.70 4.94
C LYS A 209 -10.67 20.49 3.48
N HIS A 210 -9.73 19.97 2.66
CA HIS A 210 -10.00 19.66 1.26
C HIS A 210 -11.08 18.59 1.08
N ALA A 211 -11.00 17.50 1.86
CA ALA A 211 -12.00 16.44 1.81
C ALA A 211 -13.40 16.95 2.12
N LEU A 212 -13.55 17.77 3.17
CA LEU A 212 -14.83 18.39 3.53
C LEU A 212 -15.36 19.31 2.43
N HIS A 213 -14.47 20.12 1.85
CA HIS A 213 -14.83 21.08 0.78
C HIS A 213 -15.33 20.36 -0.47
N ILE A 214 -14.51 19.46 -1.05
CA ILE A 214 -14.87 18.72 -2.26
C ILE A 214 -16.13 17.87 -2.09
N ALA A 215 -16.32 17.25 -0.91
CA ALA A 215 -17.51 16.46 -0.63
C ALA A 215 -18.76 17.33 -0.49
N LYS A 216 -18.65 18.50 0.17
CA LYS A 216 -19.77 19.43 0.36
C LYS A 216 -20.24 20.05 -0.95
N TYR A 217 -19.29 20.48 -1.80
CA TYR A 217 -19.59 21.16 -3.06
C TYR A 217 -19.64 20.21 -4.27
N GLN A 218 -19.37 18.91 -4.08
CA GLN A 218 -19.37 17.87 -5.11
C GLN A 218 -18.43 18.22 -6.28
N GLU A 219 -17.23 18.65 -5.94
CA GLU A 219 -16.20 19.05 -6.89
C GLU A 219 -15.56 17.84 -7.55
N LYS A 220 -15.89 17.62 -8.81
CA LYS A 220 -15.41 16.49 -9.59
C LYS A 220 -14.00 16.74 -10.15
N PRO A 221 -13.23 15.66 -10.44
CA PRO A 221 -11.95 15.79 -11.11
C PRO A 221 -12.06 16.51 -12.43
N LEU A 222 -11.21 17.53 -12.66
CA LEU A 222 -11.20 18.27 -13.94
C LEU A 222 -10.63 17.46 -15.10
N ARG A 223 -9.85 16.43 -14.80
CA ARG A 223 -9.20 15.60 -15.80
C ARG A 223 -9.56 14.13 -15.64
N GLN A 224 -10.10 13.58 -16.71
CA GLN A 224 -10.43 12.16 -16.83
C GLN A 224 -9.79 11.54 -18.07
N ASP A 225 -9.38 12.37 -19.05
CA ASP A 225 -8.72 11.93 -20.27
C ASP A 225 -7.20 12.06 -20.16
N PHE A 226 -6.52 10.93 -20.23
CA PHE A 226 -5.07 10.79 -20.11
C PHE A 226 -4.43 10.35 -21.43
N CYS A 227 -5.22 10.30 -22.52
CA CYS A 227 -4.73 9.85 -23.81
C CYS A 227 -3.85 10.94 -24.46
N ASP A 228 -2.71 10.54 -24.99
CA ASP A 228 -1.98 11.34 -25.97
C ASP A 228 -2.66 11.18 -27.35
N LYS A 229 -3.04 12.32 -27.92
CA LYS A 229 -3.69 12.37 -29.26
C LYS A 229 -2.69 12.12 -30.38
N GLU A 230 -1.41 12.31 -30.14
CA GLU A 230 -0.35 12.15 -31.15
C GLU A 230 0.24 10.75 -31.12
N ASP A 231 0.16 10.05 -29.99
CA ASP A 231 0.69 8.69 -29.86
C ASP A 231 -0.02 7.69 -30.79
N HIS A 232 0.75 7.08 -31.70
CA HIS A 232 0.25 6.16 -32.73
C HIS A 232 -1.00 6.68 -33.46
N ASN A 233 -0.96 7.96 -33.87
CA ASN A 233 -2.09 8.67 -34.47
C ASN A 233 -3.36 8.69 -33.57
N GLY A 234 -3.20 8.62 -32.26
CA GLY A 234 -4.30 8.60 -31.29
C GLY A 234 -5.13 7.32 -31.31
N ALA A 235 -4.53 6.17 -31.57
CA ALA A 235 -5.25 4.90 -31.67
C ALA A 235 -6.07 4.57 -30.43
N VAL A 236 -5.46 4.71 -29.22
CA VAL A 236 -6.14 4.48 -27.94
C VAL A 236 -7.22 5.54 -27.71
N HIS A 237 -6.92 6.81 -27.96
CA HIS A 237 -7.87 7.91 -27.84
C HIS A 237 -9.13 7.69 -28.68
N ARG A 238 -8.97 7.35 -29.98
CA ARG A 238 -10.10 7.07 -30.87
C ARG A 238 -10.91 5.86 -30.41
N CYS A 239 -10.22 4.79 -29.93
CA CYS A 239 -10.88 3.60 -29.41
C CYS A 239 -11.75 3.94 -28.21
N ILE A 240 -11.21 4.61 -27.22
CA ILE A 240 -11.95 4.99 -26.00
C ILE A 240 -13.15 5.88 -26.35
N HIS A 241 -12.96 6.91 -27.20
CA HIS A 241 -14.07 7.78 -27.61
C HIS A 241 -15.15 7.05 -28.41
N ALA A 242 -14.77 6.14 -29.32
CA ALA A 242 -15.76 5.36 -30.06
C ALA A 242 -16.54 4.43 -29.13
N VAL A 243 -15.89 3.81 -28.13
CA VAL A 243 -16.56 2.96 -27.16
C VAL A 243 -17.43 3.80 -26.21
N ILE A 244 -17.01 4.98 -25.78
CA ILE A 244 -17.86 5.92 -24.99
C ILE A 244 -19.16 6.15 -25.71
N HIS A 245 -19.15 6.54 -26.98
CA HIS A 245 -20.38 6.78 -27.75
C HIS A 245 -21.24 5.53 -27.93
N LEU A 246 -20.60 4.34 -27.98
CA LEU A 246 -21.34 3.09 -28.11
C LEU A 246 -22.08 2.72 -26.83
N ILE A 247 -21.50 3.02 -25.64
CA ILE A 247 -22.00 2.51 -24.36
C ILE A 247 -22.66 3.58 -23.48
N GLU A 248 -22.69 4.86 -23.88
CA GLU A 248 -23.13 5.99 -23.07
C GLU A 248 -24.51 5.75 -22.44
N ASP A 249 -25.53 5.39 -23.26
CA ASP A 249 -26.87 5.09 -22.81
C ASP A 249 -26.94 3.91 -21.82
N HIS A 250 -26.09 2.91 -22.02
CA HIS A 250 -26.01 1.71 -21.19
C HIS A 250 -25.34 2.02 -19.85
N ALA A 251 -24.28 2.80 -19.87
CA ALA A 251 -23.55 3.22 -18.68
C ALA A 251 -24.41 4.13 -17.79
N GLU A 252 -25.18 5.06 -18.38
CA GLU A 252 -26.15 5.90 -17.66
C GLU A 252 -27.23 5.05 -16.97
N LYS A 253 -27.84 4.09 -17.70
CA LYS A 253 -28.83 3.18 -17.13
C LYS A 253 -28.27 2.32 -16.01
N ALA A 254 -27.02 1.87 -16.14
CA ALA A 254 -26.30 1.11 -15.12
C ALA A 254 -25.76 2.00 -13.98
N GLN A 255 -25.82 3.32 -14.14
CA GLN A 255 -25.28 4.32 -13.21
C GLN A 255 -23.76 4.15 -12.95
N ILE A 256 -23.03 3.77 -13.97
CA ILE A 256 -21.57 3.64 -13.95
C ILE A 256 -20.98 4.83 -14.70
N PRO A 257 -19.88 5.45 -14.19
CA PRO A 257 -19.18 6.51 -14.91
C PRO A 257 -18.74 6.05 -16.31
N VAL A 258 -19.15 6.77 -17.34
CA VAL A 258 -19.01 6.34 -18.74
C VAL A 258 -17.58 6.08 -19.13
N ARG A 259 -16.65 6.95 -18.69
CA ARG A 259 -15.22 6.79 -18.98
C ARG A 259 -14.63 5.51 -18.37
N PHE A 260 -14.94 5.26 -17.09
CA PHE A 260 -14.53 4.04 -16.41
C PHE A 260 -15.14 2.80 -17.07
N ALA A 261 -16.44 2.84 -17.42
CA ALA A 261 -17.10 1.76 -18.13
C ALA A 261 -16.45 1.46 -19.49
N ALA A 262 -16.07 2.52 -20.25
CA ALA A 262 -15.43 2.36 -21.56
C ALA A 262 -14.03 1.72 -21.43
N THR A 263 -13.17 2.21 -20.55
CA THR A 263 -11.83 1.64 -20.37
C THR A 263 -11.91 0.19 -19.88
N LYS A 264 -12.84 -0.13 -18.97
CA LYS A 264 -13.04 -1.50 -18.49
C LYS A 264 -13.68 -2.43 -19.54
N ALA A 265 -14.60 -1.93 -20.36
CA ALA A 265 -15.14 -2.70 -21.48
C ALA A 265 -14.06 -3.03 -22.53
N ILE A 266 -13.17 -2.08 -22.83
CA ILE A 266 -12.02 -2.30 -23.71
C ILE A 266 -11.07 -3.35 -23.11
N GLU A 267 -10.75 -3.28 -21.81
CA GLU A 267 -9.94 -4.26 -21.09
C GLU A 267 -10.58 -5.66 -21.07
N GLY A 268 -11.88 -5.79 -21.38
CA GLY A 268 -12.63 -7.04 -21.36
C GLY A 268 -13.12 -7.46 -19.98
N ASP A 269 -13.35 -6.48 -19.08
CA ASP A 269 -13.87 -6.72 -17.74
C ASP A 269 -15.30 -7.27 -17.79
N HIS A 270 -15.45 -8.56 -17.50
CA HIS A 270 -16.73 -9.27 -17.60
C HIS A 270 -17.81 -8.71 -16.67
N LEU A 271 -17.43 -8.20 -15.48
CA LEU A 271 -18.41 -7.64 -14.54
C LEU A 271 -19.02 -6.34 -15.08
N ILE A 272 -18.24 -5.51 -15.74
CA ILE A 272 -18.75 -4.30 -16.40
C ILE A 272 -19.59 -4.66 -17.63
N LEU A 273 -19.10 -5.60 -18.46
CA LEU A 273 -19.85 -6.02 -19.65
C LEU A 273 -21.23 -6.61 -19.30
N GLU A 274 -21.33 -7.40 -18.21
CA GLU A 274 -22.59 -7.91 -17.69
C GLU A 274 -23.52 -6.79 -17.19
N GLN A 275 -22.99 -5.75 -16.57
CA GLN A 275 -23.77 -4.61 -16.09
C GLN A 275 -24.24 -3.71 -17.23
N LEU A 276 -23.45 -3.52 -18.26
CA LEU A 276 -23.80 -2.74 -19.44
C LEU A 276 -24.93 -3.39 -20.27
N LYS A 277 -25.06 -4.72 -20.26
CA LYS A 277 -26.10 -5.47 -20.99
C LYS A 277 -26.17 -5.10 -22.47
N LEU A 278 -25.01 -5.02 -23.13
CA LEU A 278 -24.92 -4.76 -24.58
C LEU A 278 -25.60 -5.86 -25.38
N ASP A 279 -26.20 -5.49 -26.49
CA ASP A 279 -26.75 -6.47 -27.43
C ASP A 279 -25.66 -7.14 -28.27
N GLN A 280 -26.03 -8.15 -29.08
CA GLN A 280 -25.06 -8.90 -29.89
C GLN A 280 -24.33 -8.00 -30.91
N ASN A 281 -25.04 -7.04 -31.51
CA ASN A 281 -24.47 -6.15 -32.52
C ASN A 281 -23.50 -5.13 -31.87
N GLU A 282 -23.88 -4.62 -30.69
CA GLU A 282 -23.04 -3.71 -29.90
C GLU A 282 -21.76 -4.41 -29.43
N MET A 283 -21.85 -5.66 -28.97
CA MET A 283 -20.68 -6.47 -28.62
C MET A 283 -19.75 -6.72 -29.81
N GLU A 284 -20.31 -7.02 -30.99
CA GLU A 284 -19.52 -7.18 -32.22
C GLU A 284 -18.86 -5.87 -32.64
N MET A 285 -19.55 -4.74 -32.49
CA MET A 285 -19.00 -3.41 -32.75
C MET A 285 -17.86 -3.07 -31.78
N LEU A 286 -18.06 -3.32 -30.46
CA LEU A 286 -17.03 -3.15 -29.45
C LEU A 286 -15.78 -3.94 -29.80
N GLU A 287 -15.92 -5.24 -30.11
CA GLU A 287 -14.80 -6.09 -30.50
C GLU A 287 -14.11 -5.61 -31.78
N HIS A 288 -14.85 -5.08 -32.75
CA HIS A 288 -14.27 -4.52 -33.98
C HIS A 288 -13.42 -3.28 -33.67
N ILE A 289 -13.94 -2.34 -32.85
CA ILE A 289 -13.21 -1.12 -32.47
C ILE A 289 -11.93 -1.48 -31.69
N VAL A 290 -12.03 -2.41 -30.74
CA VAL A 290 -10.88 -2.86 -29.92
C VAL A 290 -9.83 -3.53 -30.80
N LYS A 291 -10.24 -4.43 -31.70
CA LYS A 291 -9.32 -5.15 -32.59
C LYS A 291 -8.60 -4.22 -33.57
N GLN A 292 -9.24 -3.15 -34.00
CA GLN A 292 -8.57 -2.09 -34.79
C GLN A 292 -7.45 -1.46 -33.99
N MET A 293 -7.70 -1.04 -32.72
CA MET A 293 -6.69 -0.47 -31.82
C MET A 293 -5.52 -1.45 -31.59
N GLU A 294 -5.83 -2.72 -31.28
CA GLU A 294 -4.80 -3.76 -31.08
C GLU A 294 -3.89 -3.90 -32.31
N THR A 295 -4.47 -3.83 -33.50
CA THR A 295 -3.73 -3.92 -34.76
C THR A 295 -2.82 -2.71 -35.00
N GLU A 296 -3.32 -1.51 -34.68
CA GLU A 296 -2.57 -0.26 -34.84
C GLU A 296 -1.44 -0.15 -33.79
N ARG A 297 -1.71 -0.53 -32.53
CA ARG A 297 -0.74 -0.47 -31.42
C ARG A 297 0.23 -1.66 -31.41
N LYS A 298 -0.12 -2.78 -32.01
CA LYS A 298 0.58 -4.07 -31.90
C LYS A 298 0.70 -4.57 -30.44
N LEU A 299 -0.23 -4.20 -29.61
CA LEU A 299 -0.37 -4.57 -28.21
C LEU A 299 -1.76 -5.19 -28.01
N ASP A 300 -1.90 -6.08 -27.04
CA ASP A 300 -3.23 -6.49 -26.60
C ASP A 300 -3.98 -5.34 -25.92
N ARG A 301 -5.29 -5.45 -25.82
CA ARG A 301 -6.17 -4.40 -25.30
C ARG A 301 -5.80 -3.93 -23.89
N SER A 302 -5.48 -4.86 -23.00
CA SER A 302 -5.13 -4.54 -21.62
C SER A 302 -3.76 -3.85 -21.55
N ALA A 303 -2.79 -4.32 -22.35
CA ALA A 303 -1.48 -3.68 -22.44
C ALA A 303 -1.56 -2.28 -23.05
N ALA A 304 -2.41 -2.07 -24.09
CA ALA A 304 -2.57 -0.76 -24.70
C ALA A 304 -3.16 0.30 -23.75
N ILE A 305 -4.16 -0.08 -22.93
CA ILE A 305 -4.73 0.80 -21.92
C ILE A 305 -3.75 1.04 -20.75
N ALA A 306 -3.00 0.01 -20.35
CA ALA A 306 -1.99 0.17 -19.31
C ALA A 306 -0.84 1.09 -19.77
N ASP A 307 -0.36 0.92 -21.00
CA ASP A 307 0.69 1.71 -21.62
C ASP A 307 0.30 3.20 -21.66
N MET A 308 -0.89 3.52 -22.16
CA MET A 308 -1.44 4.88 -22.13
C MET A 308 -1.39 5.51 -20.72
N ARG A 309 -1.76 4.75 -19.67
CA ARG A 309 -1.71 5.27 -18.29
C ARG A 309 -0.27 5.46 -17.83
N PHE A 310 0.63 4.53 -18.16
CA PHE A 310 2.04 4.64 -17.77
C PHE A 310 2.75 5.79 -18.49
N ASP A 311 2.49 6.02 -19.77
CA ASP A 311 3.04 7.16 -20.52
C ASP A 311 2.64 8.50 -19.87
N PHE A 312 1.37 8.62 -19.46
CA PHE A 312 0.93 9.81 -18.73
C PHE A 312 1.61 9.93 -17.36
N ILE A 313 1.71 8.84 -16.60
CA ILE A 313 2.37 8.82 -15.28
C ILE A 313 3.85 9.20 -15.41
N GLU A 314 4.55 8.65 -16.42
CA GLU A 314 5.96 8.98 -16.68
C GLU A 314 6.12 10.47 -16.99
N SER A 315 5.33 11.01 -17.91
CA SER A 315 5.33 12.44 -18.25
C SER A 315 5.02 13.33 -17.03
N LEU A 316 4.04 12.94 -16.20
CA LEU A 316 3.71 13.66 -14.97
C LEU A 316 4.87 13.64 -13.98
N CYS A 317 5.47 12.47 -13.76
CA CYS A 317 6.58 12.32 -12.83
C CYS A 317 7.85 13.04 -13.32
N GLU A 318 8.14 13.04 -14.61
CA GLU A 318 9.26 13.82 -15.18
C GLU A 318 9.12 15.32 -14.94
N GLN A 319 7.89 15.85 -14.99
CA GLN A 319 7.61 17.26 -14.78
C GLN A 319 7.57 17.67 -13.31
N THR A 320 7.14 16.75 -12.42
CA THR A 320 6.80 17.12 -11.05
C THR A 320 7.73 16.50 -9.99
N VAL A 321 8.46 15.43 -10.29
CA VAL A 321 9.20 14.66 -9.29
C VAL A 321 10.70 14.75 -9.50
N VAL A 322 11.41 15.31 -8.54
CA VAL A 322 12.86 15.15 -8.42
C VAL A 322 13.12 13.92 -7.57
N LYS A 323 13.53 12.84 -8.22
CA LYS A 323 13.73 11.54 -7.53
C LYS A 323 14.72 11.69 -6.36
N PRO A 324 14.36 11.19 -5.17
CA PRO A 324 15.25 11.19 -4.04
C PRO A 324 16.51 10.39 -4.36
N LYS A 325 17.65 10.80 -3.80
CA LYS A 325 18.86 9.95 -3.84
C LYS A 325 18.56 8.67 -3.09
N GLU A 326 19.01 7.54 -3.64
CA GLU A 326 18.87 6.25 -2.96
C GLU A 326 19.38 6.35 -1.52
N SER A 327 18.51 5.99 -0.56
CA SER A 327 18.90 6.03 0.85
C SER A 327 20.08 5.07 1.08
N LYS A 328 21.00 5.45 1.96
CA LYS A 328 22.13 4.56 2.33
C LYS A 328 21.65 3.22 2.86
N GLU A 329 20.48 3.21 3.48
CA GLU A 329 19.81 2.01 4.00
C GLU A 329 19.32 1.09 2.87
N ARG A 330 18.72 1.65 1.83
CA ARG A 330 18.32 0.90 0.64
C ARG A 330 19.51 0.28 -0.08
N ILE A 331 20.58 1.06 -0.31
CA ILE A 331 21.82 0.55 -0.93
C ILE A 331 22.43 -0.58 -0.08
N ARG A 332 22.37 -0.45 1.27
CA ARG A 332 22.84 -1.48 2.18
C ARG A 332 21.97 -2.74 2.13
N SER A 333 20.65 -2.57 2.12
CA SER A 333 19.69 -3.66 2.00
C SER A 333 19.87 -4.41 0.68
N GLU A 334 19.99 -3.70 -0.45
CA GLU A 334 20.23 -4.32 -1.77
C GLU A 334 21.55 -5.09 -1.84
N LYS A 335 22.60 -4.58 -1.18
CA LYS A 335 23.87 -5.33 -1.09
C LYS A 335 23.73 -6.61 -0.28
N ILE A 336 23.00 -6.56 0.83
CA ILE A 336 22.71 -7.74 1.66
C ILE A 336 21.87 -8.73 0.85
N ASP A 337 20.82 -8.25 0.19
CA ASP A 337 19.93 -9.08 -0.63
C ASP A 337 20.67 -9.76 -1.77
N ARG A 338 21.59 -9.06 -2.44
CA ARG A 338 22.42 -9.64 -3.51
C ARG A 338 23.25 -10.84 -3.03
N VAL A 339 23.67 -10.83 -1.76
CA VAL A 339 24.42 -11.95 -1.16
C VAL A 339 23.46 -13.06 -0.73
N LEU A 340 22.36 -12.70 -0.04
CA LEU A 340 21.41 -13.66 0.53
C LEU A 340 20.54 -14.37 -0.51
N THR A 341 20.25 -13.70 -1.65
CA THR A 341 19.39 -14.24 -2.73
C THR A 341 20.15 -14.57 -4.01
N GLY A 342 21.47 -14.44 -4.01
CA GLY A 342 22.33 -14.68 -5.18
C GLY A 342 22.25 -16.13 -5.66
N LYS A 343 22.34 -16.34 -6.97
CA LYS A 343 22.18 -17.65 -7.64
C LYS A 343 23.03 -18.78 -7.03
N TYR A 344 24.24 -18.46 -6.55
CA TYR A 344 25.20 -19.42 -6.00
C TYR A 344 25.42 -19.25 -4.50
N THR A 345 25.06 -18.09 -3.93
CA THR A 345 25.31 -17.74 -2.53
C THR A 345 24.12 -18.02 -1.62
N ALA A 346 22.91 -18.04 -2.17
CA ALA A 346 21.69 -18.18 -1.38
C ALA A 346 21.63 -19.47 -0.56
N ILE A 347 21.89 -20.64 -1.18
CA ILE A 347 21.81 -21.94 -0.50
C ILE A 347 22.94 -22.09 0.54
N PRO A 348 24.22 -21.81 0.25
CA PRO A 348 25.27 -21.82 1.26
C PRO A 348 25.01 -20.84 2.42
N CYS A 349 24.54 -19.63 2.16
CA CYS A 349 24.14 -18.67 3.20
C CYS A 349 23.02 -19.22 4.08
N PHE A 350 21.98 -19.81 3.48
CA PHE A 350 20.88 -20.41 4.22
C PHE A 350 21.36 -21.52 5.15
N VAL A 351 22.14 -22.47 4.61
CA VAL A 351 22.70 -23.56 5.42
C VAL A 351 23.59 -23.00 6.54
N GLY A 352 24.42 -22.00 6.24
CA GLY A 352 25.29 -21.37 7.23
C GLY A 352 24.52 -20.70 8.38
N ILE A 353 23.45 -19.96 8.04
CA ILE A 353 22.59 -19.31 9.04
C ILE A 353 21.84 -20.36 9.87
N MET A 354 21.30 -21.40 9.24
CA MET A 354 20.62 -22.46 9.97
C MET A 354 21.56 -23.20 10.93
N VAL A 355 22.77 -23.56 10.47
CA VAL A 355 23.79 -24.17 11.33
C VAL A 355 24.14 -23.25 12.50
N LEU A 356 24.28 -21.94 12.25
CA LEU A 356 24.56 -20.95 13.30
C LEU A 356 23.42 -20.89 14.32
N VAL A 357 22.17 -20.81 13.87
CA VAL A 357 20.97 -20.78 14.74
C VAL A 357 20.90 -22.03 15.60
N PHE A 358 21.08 -23.22 15.02
CA PHE A 358 21.06 -24.47 15.77
C PHE A 358 22.25 -24.54 16.76
N TYR A 359 23.44 -24.13 16.35
CA TYR A 359 24.61 -24.11 17.23
C TYR A 359 24.39 -23.20 18.44
N LEU A 360 23.91 -21.97 18.21
CA LEU A 360 23.61 -21.02 19.29
C LEU A 360 22.50 -21.54 20.20
N THR A 361 21.45 -22.14 19.64
CA THR A 361 20.33 -22.69 20.41
C THR A 361 20.73 -23.86 21.30
N PHE A 362 21.45 -24.85 20.76
CA PHE A 362 21.70 -26.08 21.48
C PHE A 362 23.01 -26.05 22.29
N ASN A 363 24.05 -25.32 21.85
CA ASN A 363 25.35 -25.39 22.48
C ASN A 363 25.74 -24.13 23.26
N VAL A 364 25.14 -22.97 23.00
CA VAL A 364 25.54 -21.72 23.64
C VAL A 364 24.43 -21.15 24.51
N ILE A 365 23.43 -20.51 23.91
CA ILE A 365 22.40 -19.77 24.66
C ILE A 365 21.44 -20.73 25.35
N GLY A 366 20.89 -21.72 24.63
CA GLY A 366 19.94 -22.67 25.18
C GLY A 366 20.59 -23.52 26.26
N ALA A 367 21.81 -24.02 26.05
CA ALA A 367 22.54 -24.78 27.05
C ALA A 367 22.86 -23.98 28.32
N TRP A 368 23.25 -22.68 28.15
CA TRP A 368 23.50 -21.79 29.26
C TRP A 368 22.25 -21.52 30.09
N LEU A 369 21.13 -21.19 29.44
CA LEU A 369 19.84 -20.98 30.09
C LEU A 369 19.31 -22.24 30.76
N GLN A 370 19.48 -23.40 30.11
CA GLN A 370 19.17 -24.73 30.70
C GLN A 370 19.95 -24.96 31.97
N GLY A 371 21.27 -24.65 31.96
CA GLY A 371 22.12 -24.80 33.15
C GLY A 371 21.65 -23.91 34.33
N ILE A 372 21.26 -22.67 34.05
CA ILE A 372 20.71 -21.76 35.09
C ILE A 372 19.41 -22.33 35.65
N LEU A 373 18.49 -22.81 34.81
CA LEU A 373 17.21 -23.38 35.26
C LEU A 373 17.45 -24.67 36.07
N GLN A 374 18.36 -25.54 35.64
CA GLN A 374 18.70 -26.76 36.35
C GLN A 374 19.24 -26.47 37.75
N LEU A 375 20.19 -25.50 37.87
CA LEU A 375 20.69 -25.05 39.17
C LEU A 375 19.58 -24.53 40.09
N GLY A 376 18.56 -23.85 39.51
CA GLY A 376 17.38 -23.40 40.26
C GLY A 376 16.56 -24.60 40.79
N ILE A 377 16.25 -25.54 39.91
CA ILE A 377 15.50 -26.76 40.26
C ILE A 377 16.23 -27.56 41.32
N ASP A 378 17.53 -27.79 41.17
CA ASP A 378 18.35 -28.53 42.10
C ASP A 378 18.37 -27.87 43.50
N LYS A 379 18.53 -26.54 43.57
CA LYS A 379 18.45 -25.80 44.84
C LYS A 379 17.10 -25.96 45.52
N ILE A 380 15.99 -25.83 44.78
CA ILE A 380 14.64 -25.99 45.32
C ILE A 380 14.42 -27.43 45.79
N SER A 381 14.89 -28.39 45.00
CA SER A 381 14.82 -29.81 45.38
C SER A 381 15.54 -30.09 46.70
N VAL A 382 16.79 -29.62 46.85
CA VAL A 382 17.57 -29.78 48.10
C VAL A 382 16.90 -29.09 49.29
N LEU A 383 16.37 -27.87 49.12
CA LEU A 383 15.64 -27.18 50.18
C LEU A 383 14.37 -27.95 50.60
N THR A 384 13.66 -28.52 49.63
CA THR A 384 12.46 -29.33 49.88
C THR A 384 12.79 -30.64 50.57
N ASP A 385 13.88 -31.30 50.18
CA ASP A 385 14.40 -32.52 50.79
C ASP A 385 14.73 -32.30 52.29
N GLN A 386 15.47 -31.22 52.59
CA GLN A 386 15.77 -30.82 53.96
C GLN A 386 14.51 -30.54 54.79
N ALA A 387 13.54 -29.82 54.21
CA ALA A 387 12.29 -29.49 54.89
C ALA A 387 11.44 -30.76 55.19
N LEU A 388 11.32 -31.69 54.24
CA LEU A 388 10.58 -32.94 54.39
C LEU A 388 11.24 -33.85 55.41
N THR A 389 12.58 -33.91 55.41
CA THR A 389 13.36 -34.68 56.39
C THR A 389 13.16 -34.08 57.82
N ALA A 390 13.24 -32.78 57.99
CA ALA A 390 13.02 -32.10 59.27
C ALA A 390 11.59 -32.28 59.78
N ALA A 391 10.60 -32.37 58.93
CA ALA A 391 9.20 -32.61 59.22
C ALA A 391 8.87 -34.08 59.50
N HIS A 392 9.84 -35.01 59.47
CA HIS A 392 9.67 -36.46 59.65
C HIS A 392 8.55 -37.05 58.76
N VAL A 393 8.45 -36.63 57.51
CA VAL A 393 7.42 -37.07 56.57
C VAL A 393 7.67 -38.56 56.21
N ASN A 394 6.59 -39.29 55.96
CA ASN A 394 6.67 -40.72 55.56
C ASN A 394 7.53 -40.85 54.29
N HIS A 395 8.42 -41.88 54.30
CA HIS A 395 9.38 -42.11 53.21
C HIS A 395 8.74 -42.26 51.83
N ALA A 396 7.53 -42.85 51.74
CA ALA A 396 6.82 -42.94 50.46
C ALA A 396 6.42 -41.57 49.88
N ILE A 397 5.98 -40.64 50.71
CA ILE A 397 5.63 -39.25 50.28
C ILE A 397 6.90 -38.47 49.95
N HIS A 398 7.95 -38.66 50.75
CA HIS A 398 9.24 -38.00 50.51
C HIS A 398 9.83 -38.43 49.15
N SER A 399 9.89 -39.74 48.83
CA SER A 399 10.36 -40.26 47.55
C SER A 399 9.46 -39.79 46.38
N LEU A 400 8.14 -39.76 46.55
CA LEU A 400 7.21 -39.26 45.54
C LEU A 400 7.48 -37.79 45.20
N VAL A 401 7.75 -36.94 46.19
CA VAL A 401 8.01 -35.52 45.94
C VAL A 401 9.38 -35.31 45.31
N ILE A 402 10.44 -35.90 45.84
CA ILE A 402 11.80 -35.66 45.38
C ILE A 402 12.06 -36.37 44.04
N GLU A 403 11.81 -37.67 43.97
CA GLU A 403 12.10 -38.46 42.76
C GLU A 403 11.00 -38.36 41.71
N GLY A 404 9.72 -38.33 42.11
CA GLY A 404 8.60 -38.20 41.17
C GLY A 404 8.44 -36.80 40.61
N ILE A 405 8.29 -35.79 41.49
CA ILE A 405 8.00 -34.43 41.03
C ILE A 405 9.28 -33.70 40.60
N PHE A 406 10.27 -33.55 41.48
CA PHE A 406 11.46 -32.75 41.14
C PHE A 406 12.31 -33.40 40.06
N THR A 407 12.53 -34.68 40.05
CA THR A 407 13.29 -35.35 39.01
C THR A 407 12.46 -35.47 37.71
N GLY A 408 11.20 -35.88 37.79
CA GLY A 408 10.34 -36.04 36.61
C GLY A 408 9.95 -34.75 35.97
N VAL A 409 9.32 -33.81 36.71
CA VAL A 409 8.90 -32.51 36.17
C VAL A 409 10.11 -31.65 35.86
N GLY A 410 11.15 -31.69 36.72
CA GLY A 410 12.38 -30.92 36.50
C GLY A 410 13.10 -31.27 35.19
N SER A 411 13.14 -32.57 34.84
CA SER A 411 13.73 -32.99 33.57
C SER A 411 12.98 -32.46 32.36
N VAL A 412 11.65 -32.40 32.40
CA VAL A 412 10.83 -31.81 31.32
C VAL A 412 11.02 -30.28 31.24
N LEU A 413 10.99 -29.61 32.40
CA LEU A 413 11.20 -28.17 32.46
C LEU A 413 12.58 -27.74 31.94
N SER A 414 13.60 -28.56 32.09
CA SER A 414 14.95 -28.27 31.64
C SER A 414 15.07 -28.13 30.12
N PHE A 415 14.12 -28.66 29.33
CA PHE A 415 14.07 -28.43 27.86
C PHE A 415 13.42 -27.10 27.44
N LEU A 416 12.65 -26.49 28.33
CA LEU A 416 11.91 -25.25 28.03
C LEU A 416 12.82 -24.11 27.52
N PRO A 417 13.98 -23.81 28.12
CA PRO A 417 14.88 -22.79 27.65
C PRO A 417 15.39 -22.98 26.23
N ILE A 418 15.64 -24.23 25.84
CA ILE A 418 16.09 -24.58 24.49
C ILE A 418 14.98 -24.26 23.48
N ILE A 419 13.74 -24.65 23.80
CA ILE A 419 12.57 -24.40 22.96
C ILE A 419 12.34 -22.87 22.81
N VAL A 420 12.36 -22.15 23.92
CA VAL A 420 12.18 -20.67 23.91
C VAL A 420 13.27 -19.99 23.06
N THR A 421 14.52 -20.43 23.21
CA THR A 421 15.65 -19.89 22.42
C THR A 421 15.49 -20.19 20.93
N LEU A 422 15.01 -21.38 20.57
CA LEU A 422 14.75 -21.73 19.17
C LEU A 422 13.66 -20.83 18.58
N PHE A 423 12.53 -20.68 19.27
CA PHE A 423 11.45 -19.81 18.82
C PHE A 423 11.87 -18.36 18.73
N PHE A 424 12.70 -17.88 19.65
CA PHE A 424 13.27 -16.52 19.57
C PHE A 424 14.06 -16.31 18.28
N PHE A 425 14.94 -17.24 17.90
CA PHE A 425 15.68 -17.12 16.65
C PHE A 425 14.79 -17.27 15.40
N LEU A 426 13.77 -18.14 15.46
CA LEU A 426 12.81 -18.26 14.35
C LEU A 426 12.02 -16.96 14.16
N SER A 427 11.52 -16.36 15.24
CA SER A 427 10.83 -15.06 15.20
C SER A 427 11.76 -13.96 14.65
N LEU A 428 13.01 -13.91 15.08
CA LEU A 428 13.99 -12.96 14.57
C LEU A 428 14.22 -13.13 13.06
N MET A 429 14.24 -14.34 12.55
CA MET A 429 14.38 -14.63 11.13
C MET A 429 13.12 -14.22 10.34
N GLU A 430 11.94 -14.38 10.94
CA GLU A 430 10.65 -13.96 10.37
C GLU A 430 10.56 -12.44 10.32
N ASP A 431 10.78 -11.75 11.43
CA ASP A 431 10.71 -10.29 11.55
C ASP A 431 11.73 -9.56 10.66
N SER A 432 12.90 -10.17 10.45
CA SER A 432 13.91 -9.64 9.52
C SER A 432 13.54 -9.81 8.04
N GLY A 433 12.44 -10.51 7.73
CA GLY A 433 12.04 -10.88 6.38
C GLY A 433 12.95 -11.91 5.70
N TYR A 434 13.87 -12.55 6.46
CA TYR A 434 14.80 -13.53 5.91
C TYR A 434 14.09 -14.77 5.40
N ILE A 435 13.07 -15.27 6.11
CA ILE A 435 12.27 -16.44 5.72
C ILE A 435 11.59 -16.19 4.36
N ALA A 436 11.02 -15.02 4.14
CA ALA A 436 10.40 -14.65 2.85
C ALA A 436 11.42 -14.65 1.69
N ARG A 437 12.63 -14.17 1.93
CA ARG A 437 13.74 -14.18 0.94
C ARG A 437 14.18 -15.60 0.60
N VAL A 438 14.28 -16.47 1.60
CA VAL A 438 14.62 -17.88 1.43
C VAL A 438 13.52 -18.59 0.64
N ALA A 439 12.24 -18.37 0.98
CA ALA A 439 11.10 -18.92 0.26
C ALA A 439 11.13 -18.55 -1.23
N PHE A 440 11.44 -17.30 -1.57
CA PHE A 440 11.58 -16.83 -2.95
C PHE A 440 12.70 -17.57 -3.73
N VAL A 441 13.87 -17.75 -3.09
CA VAL A 441 14.99 -18.48 -3.72
C VAL A 441 14.66 -19.95 -3.90
N MET A 442 14.07 -20.57 -2.87
CA MET A 442 13.71 -21.97 -2.88
C MET A 442 12.56 -22.29 -3.84
N ASP A 443 11.62 -21.36 -4.06
CA ASP A 443 10.53 -21.50 -5.04
C ASP A 443 11.08 -21.86 -6.42
N LYS A 444 12.17 -21.19 -6.84
CA LYS A 444 12.83 -21.47 -8.12
C LYS A 444 13.43 -22.87 -8.21
N VAL A 445 13.87 -23.42 -7.08
CA VAL A 445 14.44 -24.79 -7.01
C VAL A 445 13.31 -25.82 -6.92
N LEU A 446 12.29 -25.53 -6.12
CA LEU A 446 11.17 -26.44 -5.87
C LEU A 446 10.24 -26.57 -7.08
N ARG A 447 10.04 -25.52 -7.86
CA ARG A 447 9.30 -25.60 -9.14
C ARG A 447 9.92 -26.62 -10.12
N LYS A 448 11.23 -26.84 -10.07
CA LYS A 448 11.88 -27.89 -10.87
C LYS A 448 11.49 -29.32 -10.44
N ILE A 449 11.01 -29.46 -9.20
CA ILE A 449 10.60 -30.74 -8.61
C ILE A 449 9.05 -30.84 -8.55
N GLY A 450 8.34 -29.82 -9.06
CA GLY A 450 6.87 -29.78 -9.07
C GLY A 450 6.22 -29.30 -7.77
N LEU A 451 7.00 -28.69 -6.85
CA LEU A 451 6.51 -28.13 -5.57
C LEU A 451 6.46 -26.59 -5.66
N SER A 452 5.50 -25.98 -4.96
CA SER A 452 5.42 -24.51 -4.86
C SER A 452 6.20 -24.01 -3.64
N GLY A 453 6.73 -22.76 -3.69
CA GLY A 453 7.47 -22.15 -2.58
C GLY A 453 6.68 -22.02 -1.27
N ARG A 454 5.34 -22.02 -1.34
CA ARG A 454 4.44 -22.07 -0.16
C ARG A 454 4.58 -23.35 0.67
N SER A 455 5.23 -24.39 0.14
CA SER A 455 5.44 -25.66 0.85
C SER A 455 6.58 -25.61 1.87
N ILE A 456 7.29 -24.48 2.01
CA ILE A 456 8.43 -24.29 2.94
C ILE A 456 8.03 -23.43 4.13
N VAL A 457 7.02 -22.61 3.99
CA VAL A 457 6.39 -21.80 5.05
C VAL A 457 5.21 -22.59 5.60
#